data_5fc3453fab2847b4881d8b4a495f6d74
#
_entry.id   5fc3453fab2847b4881d8b4a495f6d74
#
_cell.length_a   1.000
_cell.length_b   1.000
_cell.length_c   1.000
_cell.angle_alpha   90.00
_cell.angle_beta   90.00
_cell.angle_gamma   90.00
#
_symmetry.space_group_name_H-M   'P 1'
#
loop_
_entity.id
_entity.type
_entity.pdbx_description
1 polymer ?
#
loop_
_entity_poly.entity_id
_entity_poly.type
_entity_poly.pdbx_seq_one_letter_code
_entity_poly.pdbx_strand_id
1 'polypeptide(L)'
;MTQLVHELIYRSAQRMPQREALSYQGHVSNYEALANMVKVAADAWLGAGLGRSERLAVYLEKREEAVAAMFGAAAAGAVFVPVNPVLKAEQVAYILADCNVRLLVTSRERLNGLADTLHRCPDLRTVVVLGSTDGLRPLPGIRLLSWRETMLASSPRAPHPCIDTDVAAILYTSGSTGQPKGVVLSHRNLVAGALSVSSYLNNVPEDRLLCVLPLSFDYGLSQLTTAFAVGACAVLMNHLLLRDVIDAVEQERITGLAAVPPLWIQLSVLSWNNARRLRYITNSGGVMPRRTLGALRAALPQTQIYLMYGLTEAFRSTYLAPDQLERRPDSIGKAIPNAEVLVLRPDGTPCAP
;
A
#
# COMPACT_ATOMS: atom_id res chain seq x y z
N MET A 1 -2.67 -16.61 -15.36
CA MET A 1 -2.70 -16.21 -13.95
C MET A 1 -1.94 -14.91 -13.79
N THR A 2 -2.29 -14.04 -12.82
CA THR A 2 -1.50 -12.84 -12.48
C THR A 2 -0.20 -13.28 -11.82
N GLN A 3 0.94 -12.82 -12.32
CA GLN A 3 2.25 -13.18 -11.79
C GLN A 3 2.98 -11.98 -11.21
N LEU A 4 2.84 -10.81 -11.83
CA LEU A 4 3.51 -9.58 -11.42
C LEU A 4 2.51 -8.61 -10.79
N VAL A 5 2.94 -7.84 -9.79
CA VAL A 5 2.03 -6.99 -9.00
C VAL A 5 1.32 -5.91 -9.83
N HIS A 6 1.98 -5.34 -10.84
CA HIS A 6 1.35 -4.36 -11.73
C HIS A 6 0.29 -4.98 -12.66
N GLU A 7 0.35 -6.29 -12.93
CA GLU A 7 -0.66 -6.99 -13.71
C GLU A 7 -2.03 -7.02 -13.02
N LEU A 8 -2.10 -6.82 -11.69
CA LEU A 8 -3.40 -6.66 -11.00
C LEU A 8 -4.21 -5.52 -11.62
N ILE A 9 -3.55 -4.39 -11.92
CA ILE A 9 -4.17 -3.23 -12.58
C ILE A 9 -4.46 -3.54 -14.04
N TYR A 10 -3.50 -4.06 -14.80
CA TYR A 10 -3.65 -4.29 -16.24
C TYR A 10 -4.75 -5.30 -16.55
N ARG A 11 -4.86 -6.38 -15.77
CA ARG A 11 -5.93 -7.37 -15.94
C ARG A 11 -7.31 -6.83 -15.59
N SER A 12 -7.40 -6.00 -14.55
CA SER A 12 -8.66 -5.33 -14.24
C SER A 12 -9.04 -4.30 -15.31
N ALA A 13 -8.08 -3.59 -15.89
CA ALA A 13 -8.31 -2.70 -17.04
C ALA A 13 -8.77 -3.47 -18.28
N GLN A 14 -8.21 -4.64 -18.55
CA GLN A 14 -8.64 -5.48 -19.68
C GLN A 14 -10.08 -5.99 -19.52
N ARG A 15 -10.47 -6.35 -18.29
CA ARG A 15 -11.81 -6.91 -18.02
C ARG A 15 -12.88 -5.83 -17.86
N MET A 16 -12.53 -4.70 -17.25
CA MET A 16 -13.46 -3.67 -16.81
C MET A 16 -12.84 -2.27 -16.95
N PRO A 17 -12.48 -1.80 -18.18
CA PRO A 17 -11.71 -0.58 -18.39
C PRO A 17 -12.38 0.68 -17.83
N GLN A 18 -13.70 0.77 -17.91
CA GLN A 18 -14.48 1.95 -17.50
C GLN A 18 -14.86 1.95 -16.01
N ARG A 19 -14.51 0.89 -15.27
CA ARG A 19 -14.83 0.82 -13.85
C ARG A 19 -13.91 1.71 -13.03
N GLU A 20 -14.43 2.33 -11.97
CA GLU A 20 -13.66 3.15 -11.04
C GLU A 20 -12.54 2.33 -10.41
N ALA A 21 -11.31 2.81 -10.47
CA ALA A 21 -10.12 2.16 -9.94
C ALA A 21 -9.55 2.91 -8.73
N LEU A 22 -9.45 4.23 -8.83
CA LEU A 22 -8.98 5.12 -7.76
C LEU A 22 -9.97 6.27 -7.56
N SER A 23 -10.16 6.68 -6.30
CA SER A 23 -10.79 7.94 -5.92
C SER A 23 -9.83 8.71 -5.00
N TYR A 24 -9.59 9.98 -5.29
CA TYR A 24 -8.77 10.85 -4.48
C TYR A 24 -9.29 12.29 -4.52
N GLN A 25 -9.71 12.84 -3.37
CA GLN A 25 -10.22 14.22 -3.25
C GLN A 25 -11.33 14.57 -4.27
N GLY A 26 -12.26 13.65 -4.50
CA GLY A 26 -13.36 13.82 -5.44
C GLY A 26 -13.02 13.55 -6.92
N HIS A 27 -11.73 13.38 -7.25
CA HIS A 27 -11.32 12.93 -8.57
C HIS A 27 -11.37 11.40 -8.65
N VAL A 28 -11.97 10.86 -9.71
CA VAL A 28 -12.11 9.43 -9.94
C VAL A 28 -11.44 9.05 -11.25
N SER A 29 -10.49 8.10 -11.15
CA SER A 29 -9.84 7.48 -12.30
C SER A 29 -10.38 6.07 -12.52
N ASN A 30 -10.75 5.73 -13.76
CA ASN A 30 -11.12 4.36 -14.12
C ASN A 30 -9.88 3.47 -14.33
N TYR A 31 -10.10 2.16 -14.53
CA TYR A 31 -9.00 1.20 -14.69
C TYR A 31 -8.19 1.44 -15.97
N GLU A 32 -8.80 1.90 -17.07
CA GLU A 32 -8.10 2.26 -18.31
C GLU A 32 -7.14 3.42 -18.06
N ALA A 33 -7.62 4.49 -17.41
CA ALA A 33 -6.80 5.65 -17.06
C ALA A 33 -5.66 5.27 -16.11
N LEU A 34 -5.95 4.48 -15.07
CA LEU A 34 -4.94 4.01 -14.12
C LEU A 34 -3.87 3.14 -14.81
N ALA A 35 -4.28 2.20 -15.67
CA ALA A 35 -3.34 1.36 -16.42
C ALA A 35 -2.46 2.19 -17.34
N ASN A 36 -3.03 3.21 -18.00
CA ASN A 36 -2.25 4.14 -18.82
C ASN A 36 -1.27 4.96 -17.97
N MET A 37 -1.69 5.49 -16.81
CA MET A 37 -0.78 6.20 -15.91
C MET A 37 0.40 5.34 -15.45
N VAL A 38 0.14 4.07 -15.10
CA VAL A 38 1.18 3.10 -14.72
C VAL A 38 2.13 2.83 -15.89
N LYS A 39 1.62 2.66 -17.10
CA LYS A 39 2.42 2.45 -18.31
C LYS A 39 3.30 3.66 -18.61
N VAL A 40 2.74 4.86 -18.63
CA VAL A 40 3.47 6.11 -18.86
C VAL A 40 4.56 6.31 -17.80
N ALA A 41 4.27 6.02 -16.53
CA ALA A 41 5.26 6.08 -15.46
C ALA A 41 6.39 5.05 -15.69
N ALA A 42 6.08 3.82 -16.09
CA ALA A 42 7.11 2.81 -16.40
C ALA A 42 8.03 3.28 -17.54
N ASP A 43 7.46 3.77 -18.64
CA ASP A 43 8.21 4.33 -19.78
C ASP A 43 9.10 5.52 -19.33
N ALA A 44 8.56 6.39 -18.47
CA ALA A 44 9.28 7.53 -17.91
C ALA A 44 10.46 7.11 -17.01
N TRP A 45 10.29 6.10 -16.18
CA TRP A 45 11.36 5.57 -15.31
C TRP A 45 12.48 4.93 -16.12
N LEU A 46 12.15 4.14 -17.14
CA LEU A 46 13.12 3.59 -18.10
C LEU A 46 13.83 4.72 -18.84
N GLY A 47 13.11 5.78 -19.26
CA GLY A 47 13.68 6.97 -19.89
C GLY A 47 14.60 7.76 -18.95
N ALA A 48 14.32 7.77 -17.66
CA ALA A 48 15.18 8.36 -16.64
C ALA A 48 16.43 7.53 -16.32
N GLY A 49 16.53 6.31 -16.89
CA GLY A 49 17.68 5.42 -16.73
C GLY A 49 17.56 4.46 -15.53
N LEU A 50 16.35 4.20 -15.04
CA LEU A 50 16.13 3.21 -13.99
C LEU A 50 16.38 1.80 -14.55
N GLY A 51 17.35 1.09 -13.99
CA GLY A 51 17.76 -0.24 -14.38
C GLY A 51 16.91 -1.35 -13.75
N ARG A 52 17.10 -2.59 -14.26
CA ARG A 52 16.44 -3.78 -13.69
C ARG A 52 16.80 -3.93 -12.20
N SER A 53 15.79 -4.21 -11.40
CA SER A 53 15.93 -4.38 -9.94
C SER A 53 16.52 -3.17 -9.19
N GLU A 54 16.70 -2.01 -9.84
CA GLU A 54 17.05 -0.79 -9.13
C GLU A 54 15.86 -0.25 -8.35
N ARG A 55 16.13 0.55 -7.32
CA ARG A 55 15.10 1.01 -6.38
C ARG A 55 14.64 2.41 -6.74
N LEU A 56 13.30 2.54 -6.82
CA LEU A 56 12.59 3.80 -6.90
C LEU A 56 11.88 4.05 -5.57
N ALA A 57 12.26 5.11 -4.86
CA ALA A 57 11.57 5.51 -3.64
C ALA A 57 10.43 6.48 -3.94
N VAL A 58 9.32 6.34 -3.21
CA VAL A 58 8.18 7.25 -3.26
C VAL A 58 7.98 7.86 -1.89
N TYR A 59 8.28 9.15 -1.75
CA TYR A 59 8.13 9.92 -0.52
C TYR A 59 7.04 10.97 -0.71
N LEU A 60 5.80 10.51 -0.70
CA LEU A 60 4.58 11.28 -0.94
C LEU A 60 3.47 10.83 -0.01
N GLU A 61 2.48 11.70 0.21
CA GLU A 61 1.18 11.32 0.74
C GLU A 61 0.46 10.38 -0.25
N LYS A 62 -0.62 9.73 0.20
CA LYS A 62 -1.49 8.94 -0.68
C LYS A 62 -2.10 9.86 -1.74
N ARG A 63 -1.83 9.54 -3.00
CA ARG A 63 -2.32 10.24 -4.18
C ARG A 63 -2.09 9.38 -5.43
N GLU A 64 -2.73 9.74 -6.53
CA GLU A 64 -2.67 8.95 -7.77
C GLU A 64 -1.23 8.80 -8.28
N GLU A 65 -0.42 9.87 -8.22
CA GLU A 65 0.97 9.83 -8.67
C GLU A 65 1.83 8.88 -7.81
N ALA A 66 1.53 8.73 -6.52
CA ALA A 66 2.22 7.77 -5.67
C ALA A 66 1.92 6.32 -6.12
N VAL A 67 0.66 6.04 -6.46
CA VAL A 67 0.25 4.73 -7.00
C VAL A 67 0.90 4.50 -8.36
N ALA A 68 0.81 5.46 -9.29
CA ALA A 68 1.42 5.36 -10.61
C ALA A 68 2.95 5.17 -10.53
N ALA A 69 3.63 5.87 -9.61
CA ALA A 69 5.07 5.72 -9.41
C ALA A 69 5.46 4.32 -8.95
N MET A 70 4.77 3.77 -7.93
CA MET A 70 5.06 2.43 -7.39
C MET A 70 4.79 1.33 -8.41
N PHE A 71 3.59 1.29 -8.98
CA PHE A 71 3.22 0.25 -9.94
C PHE A 71 3.93 0.42 -11.27
N GLY A 72 4.26 1.66 -11.65
CA GLY A 72 5.12 1.96 -12.81
C GLY A 72 6.55 1.46 -12.63
N ALA A 73 7.14 1.56 -11.43
CA ALA A 73 8.43 0.96 -11.13
C ALA A 73 8.39 -0.58 -11.29
N ALA A 74 7.36 -1.22 -10.73
CA ALA A 74 7.16 -2.66 -10.90
C ALA A 74 6.95 -3.06 -12.36
N ALA A 75 6.22 -2.25 -13.15
CA ALA A 75 6.01 -2.49 -14.58
C ALA A 75 7.28 -2.26 -15.42
N ALA A 76 8.19 -1.39 -14.97
CA ALA A 76 9.50 -1.19 -15.59
C ALA A 76 10.49 -2.31 -15.28
N GLY A 77 10.20 -3.19 -14.33
CA GLY A 77 11.11 -4.23 -13.83
C GLY A 77 12.08 -3.73 -12.75
N ALA A 78 11.66 -2.70 -12.03
CA ALA A 78 12.37 -2.11 -10.90
C ALA A 78 11.63 -2.39 -9.58
N VAL A 79 12.23 -2.01 -8.47
CA VAL A 79 11.72 -2.23 -7.12
C VAL A 79 11.20 -0.92 -6.55
N PHE A 80 9.95 -0.86 -6.08
CA PHE A 80 9.45 0.33 -5.41
C PHE A 80 9.66 0.28 -3.90
N VAL A 81 9.96 1.46 -3.34
CA VAL A 81 10.20 1.66 -1.90
C VAL A 81 9.29 2.79 -1.42
N PRO A 82 8.09 2.48 -0.90
CA PRO A 82 7.23 3.52 -0.36
C PRO A 82 7.77 3.98 0.99
N VAL A 83 8.05 5.27 1.10
CA VAL A 83 8.59 5.91 2.30
C VAL A 83 7.45 6.60 3.05
N ASN A 84 7.36 6.33 4.36
CA ASN A 84 6.30 6.93 5.16
C ASN A 84 6.43 8.47 5.19
N PRO A 85 5.39 9.21 4.77
CA PRO A 85 5.45 10.66 4.68
C PRO A 85 5.62 11.40 6.01
N VAL A 86 5.47 10.74 7.16
CA VAL A 86 5.70 11.35 8.48
C VAL A 86 7.14 11.26 8.97
N LEU A 87 8.02 10.53 8.25
CA LEU A 87 9.43 10.39 8.61
C LEU A 87 10.18 11.69 8.44
N LYS A 88 11.15 11.92 9.33
CA LYS A 88 12.07 13.06 9.28
C LYS A 88 13.17 12.84 8.24
N ALA A 89 13.80 13.91 7.78
CA ALA A 89 14.84 13.90 6.74
C ALA A 89 15.93 12.85 6.97
N GLU A 90 16.46 12.75 8.19
CA GLU A 90 17.49 11.77 8.55
C GLU A 90 17.06 10.32 8.37
N GLN A 91 15.81 10.03 8.73
CA GLN A 91 15.22 8.69 8.58
C GLN A 91 15.00 8.35 7.11
N VAL A 92 14.56 9.34 6.32
CA VAL A 92 14.40 9.18 4.87
C VAL A 92 15.76 8.95 4.21
N ALA A 93 16.76 9.77 4.51
CA ALA A 93 18.10 9.62 3.98
C ALA A 93 18.71 8.26 4.32
N TYR A 94 18.49 7.76 5.56
CA TYR A 94 18.87 6.39 5.93
C TYR A 94 18.26 5.35 4.99
N ILE A 95 16.94 5.39 4.78
CA ILE A 95 16.24 4.44 3.91
C ILE A 95 16.79 4.52 2.47
N LEU A 96 16.95 5.73 1.93
CA LEU A 96 17.46 5.94 0.57
C LEU A 96 18.87 5.35 0.37
N ALA A 97 19.72 5.52 1.37
CA ALA A 97 21.10 5.00 1.36
C ALA A 97 21.13 3.47 1.56
N ASP A 98 20.40 2.95 2.57
CA ASP A 98 20.40 1.54 2.97
C ASP A 98 19.97 0.61 1.83
N CYS A 99 18.96 0.99 1.05
CA CYS A 99 18.51 0.20 -0.09
C CYS A 99 19.01 0.72 -1.45
N ASN A 100 20.04 1.58 -1.48
CA ASN A 100 20.68 2.08 -2.71
C ASN A 100 19.66 2.65 -3.73
N VAL A 101 18.81 3.58 -3.31
CA VAL A 101 17.79 4.20 -4.17
C VAL A 101 18.44 4.97 -5.32
N ARG A 102 17.98 4.74 -6.54
CA ARG A 102 18.44 5.43 -7.76
C ARG A 102 17.56 6.60 -8.15
N LEU A 103 16.26 6.46 -7.94
CA LEU A 103 15.27 7.47 -8.29
C LEU A 103 14.35 7.73 -7.10
N LEU A 104 14.14 9.01 -6.78
CA LEU A 104 13.19 9.46 -5.75
C LEU A 104 12.05 10.24 -6.40
N VAL A 105 10.81 9.86 -6.08
CA VAL A 105 9.61 10.64 -6.42
C VAL A 105 9.11 11.33 -5.14
N THR A 106 8.99 12.66 -5.18
CA THR A 106 8.61 13.43 -3.99
C THR A 106 7.91 14.76 -4.35
N SER A 107 7.41 15.50 -3.36
CA SER A 107 6.91 16.85 -3.55
C SER A 107 8.02 17.88 -3.35
N ARG A 108 7.77 19.13 -3.80
CA ARG A 108 8.69 20.24 -3.64
C ARG A 108 9.00 20.53 -2.17
N GLU A 109 7.98 20.56 -1.32
CA GLU A 109 8.13 20.85 0.10
C GLU A 109 8.99 19.81 0.80
N ARG A 110 8.75 18.53 0.47
CA ARG A 110 9.51 17.40 1.01
C ARG A 110 10.95 17.40 0.53
N LEU A 111 11.18 17.71 -0.75
CA LEU A 111 12.53 17.82 -1.28
C LEU A 111 13.33 18.92 -0.57
N ASN A 112 12.72 20.09 -0.33
CA ASN A 112 13.38 21.16 0.42
C ASN A 112 13.77 20.72 1.83
N GLY A 113 12.94 19.92 2.49
CA GLY A 113 13.24 19.33 3.80
C GLY A 113 14.35 18.27 3.78
N LEU A 114 14.58 17.63 2.62
CA LEU A 114 15.60 16.58 2.44
C LEU A 114 16.94 17.09 1.93
N ALA A 115 16.97 18.26 1.29
CA ALA A 115 18.10 18.73 0.47
C ALA A 115 19.47 18.62 1.16
N ASP A 116 19.51 18.95 2.45
CA ASP A 116 20.75 18.92 3.23
C ASP A 116 21.19 17.49 3.64
N THR A 117 20.33 16.48 3.52
CA THR A 117 20.64 15.10 3.89
C THR A 117 20.98 14.22 2.68
N LEU A 118 20.62 14.63 1.46
CA LEU A 118 20.75 13.80 0.25
C LEU A 118 22.21 13.53 -0.16
N HIS A 119 23.18 14.31 0.31
CA HIS A 119 24.62 14.02 0.14
C HIS A 119 25.02 12.66 0.73
N ARG A 120 24.22 12.10 1.64
CA ARG A 120 24.41 10.77 2.25
C ARG A 120 23.85 9.63 1.42
N CYS A 121 23.25 9.93 0.28
CA CYS A 121 22.63 8.96 -0.62
C CYS A 121 23.45 8.83 -1.90
N PRO A 122 24.62 8.12 -1.88
CA PRO A 122 25.58 8.14 -2.98
C PRO A 122 25.05 7.52 -4.28
N ASP A 123 24.02 6.71 -4.18
CA ASP A 123 23.42 6.03 -5.31
C ASP A 123 22.28 6.81 -5.97
N LEU A 124 21.76 7.86 -5.33
CA LEU A 124 20.65 8.66 -5.86
C LEU A 124 21.12 9.46 -7.08
N ARG A 125 20.47 9.26 -8.21
CA ARG A 125 20.80 9.88 -9.50
C ARG A 125 19.75 10.86 -9.99
N THR A 126 18.49 10.62 -9.65
CA THR A 126 17.38 11.39 -10.18
C THR A 126 16.34 11.62 -9.08
N VAL A 127 15.85 12.84 -8.99
CA VAL A 127 14.67 13.20 -8.19
C VAL A 127 13.60 13.75 -9.12
N VAL A 128 12.43 13.13 -9.08
CA VAL A 128 11.25 13.60 -9.79
C VAL A 128 10.32 14.29 -8.81
N VAL A 129 10.03 15.53 -9.09
CA VAL A 129 9.29 16.43 -8.19
C VAL A 129 7.88 16.67 -8.72
N LEU A 130 6.88 16.51 -7.87
CA LEU A 130 5.53 16.98 -8.18
C LEU A 130 5.50 18.51 -8.16
N GLY A 131 5.05 19.10 -9.27
CA GLY A 131 5.09 20.55 -9.50
C GLY A 131 6.29 21.00 -10.32
N SER A 132 6.55 22.32 -10.33
CA SER A 132 7.69 22.91 -11.04
C SER A 132 8.99 22.70 -10.27
N THR A 133 10.08 22.54 -11.04
CA THR A 133 11.44 22.52 -10.51
C THR A 133 12.08 23.91 -10.42
N ASP A 134 11.39 24.96 -10.91
CA ASP A 134 11.90 26.34 -10.88
C ASP A 134 12.21 26.81 -9.46
N GLY A 135 13.39 27.41 -9.29
CA GLY A 135 13.84 27.90 -7.99
C GLY A 135 14.15 26.83 -6.94
N LEU A 136 14.19 25.55 -7.30
CA LEU A 136 14.77 24.52 -6.43
C LEU A 136 16.29 24.65 -6.40
N ARG A 137 16.86 24.41 -5.21
CA ARG A 137 18.32 24.37 -5.04
C ARG A 137 18.90 23.22 -5.88
N PRO A 138 19.92 23.46 -6.70
CA PRO A 138 20.62 22.39 -7.39
C PRO A 138 21.22 21.37 -6.41
N LEU A 139 21.11 20.11 -6.72
CA LEU A 139 21.67 19.02 -5.93
C LEU A 139 22.86 18.43 -6.70
N PRO A 140 24.10 18.54 -6.18
CA PRO A 140 25.28 18.04 -6.89
C PRO A 140 25.18 16.55 -7.25
N GLY A 141 25.37 16.23 -8.53
CA GLY A 141 25.31 14.85 -9.03
C GLY A 141 23.91 14.25 -9.14
N ILE A 142 22.85 15.01 -8.80
CA ILE A 142 21.47 14.56 -8.85
C ILE A 142 20.68 15.37 -9.89
N ARG A 143 20.05 14.71 -10.82
CA ARG A 143 19.18 15.31 -11.83
C ARG A 143 17.80 15.57 -11.25
N LEU A 144 17.33 16.83 -11.32
CA LEU A 144 15.98 17.23 -10.91
C LEU A 144 15.08 17.26 -12.14
N LEU A 145 13.94 16.56 -12.07
CA LEU A 145 12.94 16.51 -13.14
C LEU A 145 11.56 16.86 -12.57
N SER A 146 10.75 17.56 -13.37
CA SER A 146 9.34 17.75 -13.07
C SER A 146 8.55 16.47 -13.42
N TRP A 147 7.62 16.06 -12.56
CA TRP A 147 6.72 14.93 -12.85
C TRP A 147 6.00 15.11 -14.17
N ARG A 148 5.35 16.28 -14.35
CA ARG A 148 4.58 16.57 -15.55
C ARG A 148 5.40 16.47 -16.82
N GLU A 149 6.58 17.09 -16.84
CA GLU A 149 7.47 17.06 -18.01
C GLU A 149 7.99 15.65 -18.27
N THR A 150 8.35 14.93 -17.22
CA THR A 150 8.84 13.54 -17.31
C THR A 150 7.78 12.61 -17.90
N MET A 151 6.52 12.74 -17.48
CA MET A 151 5.41 11.96 -18.03
C MET A 151 5.12 12.34 -19.49
N LEU A 152 5.10 13.63 -19.82
CA LEU A 152 4.85 14.11 -21.19
C LEU A 152 5.97 13.76 -22.17
N ALA A 153 7.22 13.73 -21.72
CA ALA A 153 8.37 13.36 -22.54
C ALA A 153 8.58 11.84 -22.65
N SER A 154 7.79 11.04 -21.94
CA SER A 154 7.92 9.59 -21.97
C SER A 154 7.58 9.05 -23.36
N SER A 155 8.32 8.04 -23.79
CA SER A 155 8.07 7.30 -25.03
C SER A 155 8.06 5.81 -24.73
N PRO A 156 7.28 5.00 -25.46
CA PRO A 156 7.21 3.56 -25.24
C PRO A 156 8.58 2.89 -25.20
N ARG A 157 8.82 2.10 -24.18
CA ARG A 157 10.05 1.36 -23.95
C ARG A 157 9.75 -0.08 -23.58
N ALA A 158 10.63 -1.00 -23.99
CA ALA A 158 10.55 -2.37 -23.51
C ALA A 158 10.91 -2.43 -22.02
N PRO A 159 10.03 -3.00 -21.16
CA PRO A 159 10.36 -3.18 -19.75
C PRO A 159 11.48 -4.20 -19.57
N HIS A 160 12.18 -4.12 -18.44
CA HIS A 160 13.13 -5.17 -18.08
C HIS A 160 12.37 -6.48 -17.82
N PRO A 161 12.88 -7.63 -18.29
CA PRO A 161 12.26 -8.92 -18.03
C PRO A 161 12.18 -9.21 -16.53
N CYS A 162 11.01 -9.63 -16.06
CA CYS A 162 10.76 -10.00 -14.67
C CYS A 162 10.00 -11.31 -14.56
N ILE A 163 10.27 -12.03 -13.50
CA ILE A 163 9.51 -13.21 -13.07
C ILE A 163 8.89 -12.95 -11.70
N ASP A 164 7.98 -13.78 -11.28
CA ASP A 164 7.21 -13.59 -10.04
C ASP A 164 8.05 -13.69 -8.75
N THR A 165 9.22 -14.30 -8.79
CA THR A 165 10.18 -14.35 -7.69
C THR A 165 11.11 -13.15 -7.61
N ASP A 166 11.15 -12.29 -8.64
CA ASP A 166 11.89 -11.04 -8.58
C ASP A 166 11.32 -10.12 -7.50
N VAL A 167 12.19 -9.28 -6.93
CA VAL A 167 11.80 -8.32 -5.91
C VAL A 167 10.91 -7.24 -6.53
N ALA A 168 9.74 -7.02 -5.92
CA ALA A 168 8.80 -5.98 -6.35
C ALA A 168 8.85 -4.76 -5.43
N ALA A 169 9.02 -4.96 -4.12
CA ALA A 169 8.98 -3.89 -3.13
C ALA A 169 9.94 -4.14 -1.97
N ILE A 170 10.38 -3.04 -1.33
CA ILE A 170 11.05 -3.07 -0.04
C ILE A 170 10.25 -2.17 0.91
N LEU A 171 9.71 -2.75 2.00
CA LEU A 171 8.94 -2.04 3.01
C LEU A 171 9.75 -1.91 4.30
N TYR A 172 9.94 -0.68 4.76
CA TYR A 172 10.72 -0.45 5.98
C TYR A 172 9.86 -0.55 7.23
N THR A 173 10.31 -1.36 8.18
CA THR A 173 9.70 -1.54 9.51
C THR A 173 10.62 -1.01 10.60
N SER A 174 10.05 -0.63 11.76
CA SER A 174 10.84 -0.29 12.95
C SER A 174 11.53 -1.54 13.46
N GLY A 175 12.82 -1.68 13.18
CA GLY A 175 13.61 -2.82 13.65
C GLY A 175 13.72 -2.87 15.19
N SER A 176 13.74 -4.06 15.76
CA SER A 176 13.96 -4.30 17.20
C SER A 176 15.32 -3.78 17.70
N THR A 177 16.25 -3.50 16.81
CA THR A 177 17.59 -2.99 17.06
C THR A 177 17.72 -1.46 16.98
N GLY A 178 16.60 -0.74 16.81
CA GLY A 178 16.54 0.73 16.74
C GLY A 178 16.71 1.33 15.35
N GLN A 179 17.32 0.62 14.40
CA GLN A 179 17.39 1.05 13.00
C GLN A 179 16.29 0.39 12.17
N PRO A 180 15.63 1.13 11.24
CA PRO A 180 14.65 0.56 10.33
C PRO A 180 15.26 -0.57 9.48
N LYS A 181 14.48 -1.63 9.21
CA LYS A 181 14.87 -2.76 8.37
C LYS A 181 13.98 -2.82 7.14
N GLY A 182 14.58 -3.01 5.97
CA GLY A 182 13.87 -3.18 4.72
C GLY A 182 13.43 -4.62 4.51
N VAL A 183 12.14 -4.88 4.59
CA VAL A 183 11.56 -6.18 4.27
C VAL A 183 11.42 -6.31 2.76
N VAL A 184 12.07 -7.32 2.21
CA VAL A 184 12.12 -7.58 0.76
C VAL A 184 10.95 -8.47 0.36
N LEU A 185 10.12 -7.97 -0.56
CA LEU A 185 8.92 -8.65 -1.03
C LEU A 185 8.99 -8.90 -2.54
N SER A 186 8.77 -10.14 -2.95
CA SER A 186 8.66 -10.50 -4.36
C SER A 186 7.29 -10.14 -4.94
N HIS A 187 7.18 -10.13 -6.27
CA HIS A 187 5.88 -10.05 -6.94
C HIS A 187 4.94 -11.15 -6.46
N ARG A 188 5.45 -12.39 -6.33
CA ARG A 188 4.69 -13.55 -5.83
C ARG A 188 4.11 -13.30 -4.44
N ASN A 189 4.89 -12.74 -3.50
CA ASN A 189 4.40 -12.43 -2.15
C ASN A 189 3.20 -11.45 -2.20
N LEU A 190 3.34 -10.35 -2.95
CA LEU A 190 2.30 -9.33 -3.04
C LEU A 190 1.04 -9.85 -3.74
N VAL A 191 1.18 -10.59 -4.83
CA VAL A 191 0.05 -11.15 -5.58
C VAL A 191 -0.66 -12.24 -4.79
N ALA A 192 0.09 -13.18 -4.17
CA ALA A 192 -0.50 -14.22 -3.34
C ALA A 192 -1.26 -13.64 -2.15
N GLY A 193 -0.70 -12.61 -1.50
CA GLY A 193 -1.35 -11.88 -0.42
C GLY A 193 -2.65 -11.21 -0.89
N ALA A 194 -2.63 -10.51 -2.02
CA ALA A 194 -3.81 -9.85 -2.58
C ALA A 194 -4.94 -10.83 -2.89
N LEU A 195 -4.61 -11.97 -3.53
CA LEU A 195 -5.58 -13.02 -3.87
C LEU A 195 -6.14 -13.71 -2.62
N SER A 196 -5.29 -14.00 -1.63
CA SER A 196 -5.73 -14.60 -0.37
C SER A 196 -6.68 -13.67 0.38
N VAL A 197 -6.31 -12.39 0.54
CA VAL A 197 -7.12 -11.40 1.28
C VAL A 197 -8.46 -11.17 0.57
N SER A 198 -8.45 -10.96 -0.75
CA SER A 198 -9.70 -10.75 -1.51
C SER A 198 -10.63 -11.95 -1.45
N SER A 199 -10.08 -13.17 -1.37
CA SER A 199 -10.85 -14.40 -1.28
C SER A 199 -11.63 -14.51 0.03
N TYR A 200 -10.98 -14.39 1.20
CA TYR A 200 -11.71 -14.58 2.46
C TYR A 200 -12.56 -13.37 2.88
N LEU A 201 -12.25 -12.17 2.36
CA LEU A 201 -13.10 -10.98 2.53
C LEU A 201 -14.27 -10.95 1.53
N ASN A 202 -14.30 -11.89 0.59
CA ASN A 202 -15.28 -11.93 -0.50
C ASN A 202 -15.37 -10.60 -1.25
N ASN A 203 -14.20 -10.04 -1.60
CA ASN A 203 -14.17 -8.80 -2.35
C ASN A 203 -14.68 -8.99 -3.77
N VAL A 204 -15.45 -8.01 -4.20
CA VAL A 204 -16.08 -7.97 -5.52
C VAL A 204 -15.75 -6.65 -6.23
N PRO A 205 -15.95 -6.58 -7.55
CA PRO A 205 -15.67 -5.36 -8.30
C PRO A 205 -16.49 -4.14 -7.81
N GLU A 206 -17.63 -4.35 -7.17
CA GLU A 206 -18.51 -3.31 -6.61
C GLU A 206 -17.97 -2.68 -5.34
N ASP A 207 -16.92 -3.24 -4.75
CA ASP A 207 -16.36 -2.72 -3.51
C ASP A 207 -15.63 -1.39 -3.70
N ARG A 208 -15.68 -0.59 -2.63
CA ARG A 208 -14.91 0.64 -2.46
C ARG A 208 -14.14 0.54 -1.15
N LEU A 209 -12.82 0.45 -1.25
CA LEU A 209 -11.95 0.22 -0.09
C LEU A 209 -11.31 1.53 0.35
N LEU A 210 -11.58 1.97 1.59
CA LEU A 210 -11.01 3.20 2.13
C LEU A 210 -9.57 2.98 2.60
N CYS A 211 -8.62 3.60 1.92
CA CYS A 211 -7.18 3.49 2.18
C CYS A 211 -6.72 4.56 3.17
N VAL A 212 -6.97 4.37 4.47
CA VAL A 212 -6.55 5.31 5.53
C VAL A 212 -5.11 5.08 6.00
N LEU A 213 -4.61 3.85 5.91
CA LEU A 213 -3.27 3.49 6.37
C LEU A 213 -2.18 3.97 5.39
N PRO A 214 -0.95 4.26 5.85
CA PRO A 214 0.17 4.60 4.98
C PRO A 214 0.49 3.49 3.98
N LEU A 215 0.80 3.85 2.73
CA LEU A 215 1.18 2.87 1.70
C LEU A 215 2.57 2.25 1.93
N SER A 216 3.38 2.85 2.80
CA SER A 216 4.66 2.31 3.27
C SER A 216 4.52 1.18 4.28
N PHE A 217 3.30 0.91 4.74
CA PHE A 217 2.96 -0.18 5.62
C PHE A 217 2.27 -1.29 4.80
N ASP A 218 2.66 -2.54 5.00
CA ASP A 218 2.13 -3.68 4.23
C ASP A 218 0.60 -3.75 4.24
N TYR A 219 -0.02 -3.44 5.38
CA TYR A 219 -1.46 -3.43 5.52
C TYR A 219 -2.13 -2.28 4.75
N GLY A 220 -1.46 -1.12 4.62
CA GLY A 220 -1.92 -0.03 3.77
C GLY A 220 -1.78 -0.35 2.28
N LEU A 221 -0.61 -0.85 1.85
CA LEU A 221 -0.36 -1.28 0.47
C LEU A 221 -1.33 -2.40 0.05
N SER A 222 -1.67 -3.30 0.97
CA SER A 222 -2.62 -4.39 0.77
C SER A 222 -4.00 -3.91 0.34
N GLN A 223 -4.45 -2.73 0.77
CA GLN A 223 -5.74 -2.20 0.32
C GLN A 223 -5.76 -1.94 -1.19
N LEU A 224 -4.66 -1.41 -1.74
CA LEU A 224 -4.51 -1.21 -3.18
C LEU A 224 -4.48 -2.55 -3.92
N THR A 225 -3.58 -3.46 -3.51
CA THR A 225 -3.41 -4.73 -4.22
C THR A 225 -4.66 -5.60 -4.15
N THR A 226 -5.39 -5.59 -3.02
CA THR A 226 -6.67 -6.30 -2.86
C THR A 226 -7.75 -5.70 -3.76
N ALA A 227 -7.89 -4.37 -3.80
CA ALA A 227 -8.84 -3.70 -4.69
C ALA A 227 -8.54 -4.04 -6.16
N PHE A 228 -7.30 -3.88 -6.58
CA PHE A 228 -6.90 -4.10 -7.98
C PHE A 228 -6.99 -5.57 -8.40
N ALA A 229 -6.86 -6.53 -7.48
CA ALA A 229 -7.00 -7.95 -7.80
C ALA A 229 -8.41 -8.32 -8.28
N VAL A 230 -9.43 -7.67 -7.74
CA VAL A 230 -10.85 -7.95 -8.07
C VAL A 230 -11.48 -6.92 -9.00
N GLY A 231 -10.85 -5.78 -9.24
CA GLY A 231 -11.40 -4.67 -10.03
C GLY A 231 -12.29 -3.72 -9.20
N ALA A 232 -12.06 -3.64 -7.90
CA ALA A 232 -12.72 -2.72 -6.97
C ALA A 232 -12.04 -1.34 -6.97
N CYS A 233 -12.69 -0.33 -6.38
CA CYS A 233 -12.17 1.01 -6.25
C CYS A 233 -11.37 1.17 -4.95
N ALA A 234 -10.14 1.67 -5.04
CA ALA A 234 -9.36 2.13 -3.90
C ALA A 234 -9.58 3.62 -3.68
N VAL A 235 -10.14 3.99 -2.52
CA VAL A 235 -10.40 5.39 -2.15
C VAL A 235 -9.25 5.88 -1.28
N LEU A 236 -8.40 6.75 -1.83
CA LEU A 236 -7.22 7.26 -1.15
C LEU A 236 -7.59 8.39 -0.20
N MET A 237 -7.19 8.29 1.05
CA MET A 237 -7.51 9.29 2.04
C MET A 237 -6.30 9.64 2.94
N ASN A 238 -5.98 10.94 2.98
CA ASN A 238 -5.08 11.53 3.96
C ASN A 238 -5.96 12.30 4.97
N HIS A 239 -6.30 11.68 6.09
CA HIS A 239 -7.15 12.31 7.10
C HIS A 239 -6.32 13.12 8.09
N LEU A 240 -6.88 14.23 8.54
CA LEU A 240 -6.37 15.05 9.63
C LEU A 240 -7.20 14.81 10.91
N LEU A 241 -8.51 14.70 10.76
CA LEU A 241 -9.42 14.43 11.85
C LEU A 241 -10.05 13.03 11.71
N LEU A 242 -10.33 12.41 12.83
CA LEU A 242 -10.97 11.09 12.87
C LEU A 242 -12.38 11.11 12.25
N ARG A 243 -13.07 12.25 12.42
CA ARG A 243 -14.39 12.44 11.84
C ARG A 243 -14.37 12.36 10.31
N ASP A 244 -13.29 12.84 9.69
CA ASP A 244 -13.15 12.77 8.23
C ASP A 244 -13.26 11.32 7.74
N VAL A 245 -12.75 10.34 8.51
CA VAL A 245 -12.85 8.91 8.17
C VAL A 245 -14.30 8.43 8.17
N ILE A 246 -15.08 8.84 9.20
CA ILE A 246 -16.50 8.48 9.28
C ILE A 246 -17.30 9.12 8.14
N ASP A 247 -17.05 10.41 7.88
CA ASP A 247 -17.73 11.14 6.82
C ASP A 247 -17.40 10.56 5.44
N ALA A 248 -16.14 10.14 5.23
CA ALA A 248 -15.75 9.47 3.98
C ALA A 248 -16.42 8.11 3.79
N VAL A 249 -16.67 7.35 4.88
CA VAL A 249 -17.38 6.06 4.78
C VAL A 249 -18.76 6.24 4.14
N GLU A 250 -19.46 7.32 4.47
CA GLU A 250 -20.76 7.63 3.88
C GLU A 250 -20.63 8.24 2.47
N GLN A 251 -19.87 9.34 2.36
CA GLN A 251 -19.78 10.15 1.14
C GLN A 251 -19.20 9.35 -0.04
N GLU A 252 -18.16 8.56 0.22
CA GLU A 252 -17.50 7.70 -0.76
C GLU A 252 -18.15 6.31 -0.88
N ARG A 253 -19.26 6.05 -0.18
CA ARG A 253 -20.00 4.78 -0.21
C ARG A 253 -19.10 3.57 0.08
N ILE A 254 -18.26 3.67 1.09
CA ILE A 254 -17.26 2.66 1.43
C ILE A 254 -17.92 1.33 1.82
N THR A 255 -17.35 0.25 1.31
CA THR A 255 -17.78 -1.12 1.62
C THR A 255 -16.78 -1.88 2.47
N GLY A 256 -15.51 -1.50 2.46
CA GLY A 256 -14.46 -2.11 3.26
C GLY A 256 -13.52 -1.08 3.88
N LEU A 257 -13.25 -1.21 5.19
CA LEU A 257 -12.34 -0.33 5.93
C LEU A 257 -11.34 -1.16 6.74
N ALA A 258 -10.06 -0.89 6.52
CA ALA A 258 -8.95 -1.50 7.25
C ALA A 258 -8.29 -0.49 8.18
N ALA A 259 -8.12 -0.86 9.46
CA ALA A 259 -7.39 -0.04 10.40
C ALA A 259 -6.65 -0.87 11.45
N VAL A 260 -5.75 -0.20 12.16
CA VAL A 260 -4.98 -0.76 13.28
C VAL A 260 -5.66 -0.44 14.61
N PRO A 261 -5.37 -1.18 15.72
CA PRO A 261 -6.04 -0.99 17.00
C PRO A 261 -6.05 0.46 17.50
N PRO A 262 -4.97 1.26 17.43
CA PRO A 262 -5.02 2.66 17.87
C PRO A 262 -6.07 3.50 17.12
N LEU A 263 -6.24 3.28 15.82
CA LEU A 263 -7.24 3.97 15.03
C LEU A 263 -8.66 3.45 15.38
N TRP A 264 -8.83 2.14 15.52
CA TRP A 264 -10.11 1.56 15.92
C TRP A 264 -10.59 2.04 17.30
N ILE A 265 -9.70 2.16 18.29
CA ILE A 265 -10.03 2.70 19.61
C ILE A 265 -10.63 4.10 19.48
N GLN A 266 -10.01 4.95 18.66
CA GLN A 266 -10.47 6.32 18.46
C GLN A 266 -11.77 6.39 17.63
N LEU A 267 -11.91 5.56 16.60
CA LEU A 267 -13.12 5.52 15.77
C LEU A 267 -14.31 4.89 16.50
N SER A 268 -14.09 3.99 17.46
CA SER A 268 -15.16 3.26 18.16
C SER A 268 -16.03 4.14 19.08
N VAL A 269 -15.56 5.34 19.40
CA VAL A 269 -16.32 6.30 20.24
C VAL A 269 -17.08 7.32 19.41
N LEU A 270 -16.94 7.29 18.08
CA LEU A 270 -17.65 8.17 17.17
C LEU A 270 -18.96 7.53 16.70
N SER A 271 -19.86 8.37 16.17
CA SER A 271 -21.15 7.92 15.63
C SER A 271 -20.98 7.34 14.22
N TRP A 272 -21.55 6.16 13.97
CA TRP A 272 -21.52 5.43 12.69
C TRP A 272 -22.91 5.41 12.00
N ASN A 273 -23.76 6.40 12.26
CA ASN A 273 -25.19 6.41 11.88
C ASN A 273 -25.45 6.16 10.39
N ASN A 274 -24.50 6.48 9.51
CA ASN A 274 -24.66 6.45 8.06
C ASN A 274 -23.78 5.41 7.34
N ALA A 275 -23.13 4.52 8.08
CA ALA A 275 -22.23 3.51 7.52
C ALA A 275 -22.98 2.30 6.89
N ARG A 276 -24.14 2.53 6.27
CA ARG A 276 -25.06 1.47 5.78
C ARG A 276 -24.49 0.55 4.71
N ARG A 277 -23.46 0.99 3.98
CA ARG A 277 -22.83 0.23 2.90
C ARG A 277 -21.58 -0.53 3.35
N LEU A 278 -21.11 -0.30 4.57
CA LEU A 278 -19.90 -0.90 5.09
C LEU A 278 -20.12 -2.39 5.36
N ARG A 279 -19.68 -3.23 4.42
CA ARG A 279 -19.85 -4.70 4.47
C ARG A 279 -18.95 -5.32 5.54
N TYR A 280 -17.71 -4.83 5.60
CA TYR A 280 -16.75 -5.34 6.56
C TYR A 280 -15.78 -4.26 7.06
N ILE A 281 -15.25 -4.53 8.25
CA ILE A 281 -14.05 -3.86 8.78
C ILE A 281 -13.01 -4.92 9.13
N THR A 282 -11.74 -4.54 9.02
CA THR A 282 -10.64 -5.44 9.34
C THR A 282 -9.68 -4.80 10.32
N ASN A 283 -9.12 -5.60 11.24
CA ASN A 283 -8.08 -5.20 12.17
C ASN A 283 -6.84 -6.06 11.99
N SER A 284 -5.68 -5.45 11.95
CA SER A 284 -4.37 -6.11 11.99
C SER A 284 -3.31 -5.18 12.59
N GLY A 285 -2.09 -5.68 12.82
CA GLY A 285 -1.00 -4.90 13.39
C GLY A 285 -1.07 -4.74 14.91
N GLY A 286 -1.95 -5.49 15.56
CA GLY A 286 -2.09 -5.56 17.01
C GLY A 286 -3.42 -6.17 17.44
N VAL A 287 -3.50 -6.50 18.73
CA VAL A 287 -4.72 -7.09 19.32
C VAL A 287 -5.82 -6.02 19.44
N MET A 288 -7.03 -6.35 18.94
CA MET A 288 -8.22 -5.52 19.10
C MET A 288 -8.69 -5.60 20.56
N PRO A 289 -8.77 -4.48 21.31
CA PRO A 289 -9.30 -4.52 22.67
C PRO A 289 -10.77 -4.96 22.70
N ARG A 290 -11.14 -5.84 23.62
CA ARG A 290 -12.51 -6.37 23.74
C ARG A 290 -13.56 -5.27 23.85
N ARG A 291 -13.27 -4.20 24.62
CA ARG A 291 -14.17 -3.03 24.75
C ARG A 291 -14.41 -2.35 23.39
N THR A 292 -13.34 -2.14 22.63
CA THR A 292 -13.41 -1.54 21.27
C THR A 292 -14.19 -2.43 20.33
N LEU A 293 -13.93 -3.75 20.32
CA LEU A 293 -14.67 -4.72 19.53
C LEU A 293 -16.17 -4.69 19.86
N GLY A 294 -16.53 -4.67 21.15
CA GLY A 294 -17.93 -4.59 21.61
C GLY A 294 -18.61 -3.29 21.15
N ALA A 295 -17.93 -2.15 21.25
CA ALA A 295 -18.45 -0.86 20.80
C ALA A 295 -18.68 -0.83 19.28
N LEU A 296 -17.73 -1.34 18.50
CA LEU A 296 -17.86 -1.41 17.03
C LEU A 296 -19.00 -2.36 16.61
N ARG A 297 -19.16 -3.51 17.27
CA ARG A 297 -20.28 -4.44 17.00
C ARG A 297 -21.63 -3.81 17.29
N ALA A 298 -21.73 -3.05 18.37
CA ALA A 298 -22.97 -2.34 18.73
C ALA A 298 -23.29 -1.20 17.73
N ALA A 299 -22.26 -0.47 17.31
CA ALA A 299 -22.40 0.65 16.37
C ALA A 299 -22.62 0.19 14.91
N LEU A 300 -22.11 -0.99 14.52
CA LEU A 300 -22.10 -1.53 13.15
C LEU A 300 -22.70 -2.95 13.10
N PRO A 301 -23.98 -3.16 13.48
CA PRO A 301 -24.55 -4.51 13.63
C PRO A 301 -24.65 -5.30 12.32
N GLN A 302 -24.62 -4.62 11.16
CA GLN A 302 -24.68 -5.24 9.82
C GLN A 302 -23.30 -5.49 9.22
N THR A 303 -22.22 -5.00 9.86
CA THR A 303 -20.85 -5.02 9.33
C THR A 303 -20.09 -6.23 9.86
N GLN A 304 -19.49 -7.00 8.97
CA GLN A 304 -18.63 -8.12 9.36
C GLN A 304 -17.28 -7.60 9.90
N ILE A 305 -16.82 -8.14 11.02
CA ILE A 305 -15.54 -7.76 11.62
C ILE A 305 -14.58 -8.93 11.48
N TYR A 306 -13.44 -8.70 10.82
CA TYR A 306 -12.36 -9.67 10.68
C TYR A 306 -11.16 -9.25 11.54
N LEU A 307 -10.74 -10.12 12.47
CA LEU A 307 -9.49 -9.93 13.19
C LEU A 307 -8.40 -10.72 12.48
N MET A 308 -7.31 -10.03 12.10
CA MET A 308 -6.24 -10.63 11.30
C MET A 308 -4.90 -10.52 12.05
N TYR A 309 -4.04 -11.49 11.81
CA TYR A 309 -2.66 -11.47 12.26
C TYR A 309 -1.72 -11.67 11.07
N GLY A 310 -0.61 -10.96 11.10
CA GLY A 310 0.45 -11.05 10.10
C GLY A 310 1.63 -10.17 10.46
N LEU A 311 2.68 -10.31 9.69
CA LEU A 311 3.92 -9.54 9.75
C LEU A 311 4.22 -9.02 8.36
N THR A 312 5.01 -7.97 8.25
CA THR A 312 5.43 -7.48 6.93
C THR A 312 6.18 -8.57 6.16
N GLU A 313 6.97 -9.38 6.85
CA GLU A 313 7.75 -10.51 6.31
C GLU A 313 6.87 -11.69 5.82
N ALA A 314 5.68 -11.86 6.40
CA ALA A 314 4.75 -12.94 6.08
C ALA A 314 3.42 -12.41 5.50
N PHE A 315 3.32 -11.11 5.27
CA PHE A 315 2.13 -10.41 4.81
C PHE A 315 0.93 -10.62 5.77
N ARG A 316 -0.06 -11.45 5.41
CA ARG A 316 -1.11 -11.96 6.32
C ARG A 316 -0.86 -13.44 6.57
N SER A 317 -1.00 -13.84 7.81
CA SER A 317 -0.79 -15.24 8.20
C SER A 317 -2.10 -15.91 8.58
N THR A 318 -2.93 -15.23 9.38
CA THR A 318 -4.21 -15.77 9.85
C THR A 318 -5.32 -14.73 9.84
N TYR A 319 -6.55 -15.21 9.88
CA TYR A 319 -7.74 -14.38 10.11
C TYR A 319 -8.77 -15.13 10.96
N LEU A 320 -9.42 -14.40 11.86
CA LEU A 320 -10.58 -14.84 12.60
C LEU A 320 -11.84 -14.37 11.87
N ALA A 321 -12.64 -15.33 11.43
CA ALA A 321 -13.88 -15.05 10.73
C ALA A 321 -14.93 -14.44 11.66
N PRO A 322 -15.86 -13.61 11.16
CA PRO A 322 -16.86 -12.91 11.97
C PRO A 322 -17.73 -13.83 12.85
N ASP A 323 -18.06 -15.02 12.38
CA ASP A 323 -18.85 -16.02 13.11
C ASP A 323 -18.12 -16.63 14.32
N GLN A 324 -16.79 -16.46 14.39
CA GLN A 324 -15.97 -16.95 15.51
C GLN A 324 -15.71 -15.92 16.61
N LEU A 325 -16.05 -14.65 16.38
CA LEU A 325 -15.74 -13.56 17.30
C LEU A 325 -16.34 -13.72 18.70
N GLU A 326 -17.52 -14.31 18.82
CA GLU A 326 -18.16 -14.54 20.12
C GLU A 326 -17.52 -15.71 20.87
N ARG A 327 -17.17 -16.75 20.14
CA ARG A 327 -16.65 -18.00 20.73
C ARG A 327 -15.18 -17.92 21.06
N ARG A 328 -14.40 -17.14 20.25
CA ARG A 328 -12.92 -17.12 20.31
C ARG A 328 -12.36 -15.71 20.12
N PRO A 329 -12.80 -14.71 20.91
CA PRO A 329 -12.46 -13.30 20.68
C PRO A 329 -10.95 -12.98 20.78
N ASP A 330 -10.18 -13.82 21.44
CA ASP A 330 -8.72 -13.66 21.62
C ASP A 330 -7.89 -14.49 20.63
N SER A 331 -8.54 -15.23 19.74
CA SER A 331 -7.84 -16.07 18.76
C SER A 331 -7.33 -15.22 17.59
N ILE A 332 -6.15 -15.58 17.09
CA ILE A 332 -5.64 -15.05 15.81
C ILE A 332 -6.32 -15.71 14.60
N GLY A 333 -7.19 -16.70 14.82
CA GLY A 333 -7.96 -17.36 13.79
C GLY A 333 -7.24 -18.54 13.13
N LYS A 334 -7.56 -18.79 11.88
CA LYS A 334 -7.00 -19.87 11.04
C LYS A 334 -6.10 -19.30 9.95
N ALA A 335 -5.25 -20.15 9.38
CA ALA A 335 -4.41 -19.81 8.25
C ALA A 335 -5.22 -19.20 7.09
N ILE A 336 -4.65 -18.19 6.42
CA ILE A 336 -5.20 -17.65 5.17
C ILE A 336 -5.09 -18.71 4.05
N PRO A 337 -5.85 -18.58 2.94
CA PRO A 337 -5.65 -19.43 1.76
C PRO A 337 -4.16 -19.41 1.32
N ASN A 338 -3.64 -20.58 0.96
CA ASN A 338 -2.24 -20.79 0.55
C ASN A 338 -1.18 -20.58 1.65
N ALA A 339 -1.56 -20.61 2.92
CA ALA A 339 -0.66 -20.62 4.05
C ALA A 339 -0.93 -21.80 4.98
N GLU A 340 0.09 -22.26 5.68
CA GLU A 340 0.01 -23.27 6.71
C GLU A 340 0.54 -22.70 8.02
N VAL A 341 -0.18 -22.96 9.11
CA VAL A 341 0.20 -22.55 10.48
C VAL A 341 0.22 -23.78 11.37
N LEU A 342 1.37 -24.06 11.94
CA LEU A 342 1.56 -25.17 12.86
C LEU A 342 1.77 -24.64 14.28
N VAL A 343 1.11 -25.27 15.25
CA VAL A 343 1.38 -25.07 16.68
C VAL A 343 2.29 -26.22 17.13
N LEU A 344 3.51 -25.85 17.51
CA LEU A 344 4.53 -26.83 17.87
C LEU A 344 4.79 -26.81 19.38
N ARG A 345 5.12 -27.97 19.94
CA ARG A 345 5.70 -28.09 21.28
C ARG A 345 7.17 -27.64 21.26
N PRO A 346 7.79 -27.42 22.43
CA PRO A 346 9.23 -27.05 22.50
C PRO A 346 10.17 -28.03 21.82
N ASP A 347 9.78 -29.31 21.73
CA ASP A 347 10.54 -30.36 21.06
C ASP A 347 10.33 -30.39 19.51
N GLY A 348 9.55 -29.46 18.97
CA GLY A 348 9.24 -29.38 17.55
C GLY A 348 8.12 -30.29 17.07
N THR A 349 7.48 -31.07 17.94
CA THR A 349 6.35 -31.94 17.57
C THR A 349 5.07 -31.12 17.47
N PRO A 350 4.17 -31.39 16.48
CA PRO A 350 2.90 -30.70 16.37
C PRO A 350 2.01 -30.93 17.60
N CYS A 351 1.36 -29.89 18.07
CA CYS A 351 0.28 -30.02 19.04
C CYS A 351 -0.93 -30.68 18.38
N ALA A 352 -1.70 -31.44 19.14
CA ALA A 352 -3.00 -31.88 18.72
C ALA A 352 -3.95 -30.64 18.59
N PRO A 353 -4.94 -30.68 17.68
CA PRO A 353 -5.93 -29.64 17.53
C PRO A 353 -6.70 -29.31 18.81
#